data_b271e48d7ffbb586a2608f2eacda2d67
#
_entry.id   b271e48d7ffbb586a2608f2eacda2d67
#
_cell.length_a   1.000
_cell.length_b   1.000
_cell.length_c   1.000
_cell.angle_alpha   90.00
_cell.angle_beta   90.00
_cell.angle_gamma   90.00
#
_symmetry.space_group_name_H-M   'P 1'
#
loop_
_entity.id
_entity.type
_entity.pdbx_description
1 polymer ?
#
loop_
_entity_poly.entity_id
_entity_poly.type
_entity_poly.pdbx_seq_one_letter_code
_entity_poly.pdbx_strand_id
1 'polypeptide(L)'
;LPISTASLEKERYVVSQAPDYRTALQKIEDYDYDCILLDIMLPDGNGLDLLEELHALGKRTNVIILSAKDSLEDKVNGLDLGADDYLPKPFHLAELHARIKSLFRRNLRDGERKLQVGNIEVFPDQFRVLVQGKEIELNRKEYDILNYFMSRPGRLVNKNTLAESVWGDHIDQVDNFDFIYAQIKNLRKRLKDAGATPELKSVYGFGYKFVVE
;
A
#
# COMPACT_ATOMS: atom_id res chain seq x y z
N LEU A 1 6.11 -21.71 6.43
CA LEU A 1 6.79 -21.46 5.15
C LEU A 1 6.83 -19.97 4.96
N PRO A 2 8.01 -19.33 4.72
CA PRO A 2 8.05 -17.92 4.43
C PRO A 2 7.24 -17.67 3.15
N ILE A 3 6.34 -16.69 3.20
CA ILE A 3 5.67 -16.21 1.99
C ILE A 3 6.78 -15.71 1.08
N SER A 4 6.83 -16.23 -0.15
CA SER A 4 7.80 -15.76 -1.11
C SER A 4 7.44 -14.33 -1.51
N THR A 5 8.15 -13.33 -0.97
CA THR A 5 8.07 -11.93 -1.41
C THR A 5 8.11 -11.82 -2.92
N ALA A 6 9.00 -12.60 -3.57
CA ALA A 6 9.10 -12.66 -5.02
C ALA A 6 7.78 -13.04 -5.72
N SER A 7 6.89 -13.82 -5.07
CA SER A 7 5.58 -14.14 -5.65
C SER A 7 4.62 -12.96 -5.61
N LEU A 8 4.63 -12.20 -4.52
CA LEU A 8 3.82 -10.97 -4.39
C LEU A 8 4.34 -9.87 -5.31
N GLU A 9 5.66 -9.72 -5.42
CA GLU A 9 6.29 -8.75 -6.32
C GLU A 9 6.00 -9.04 -7.81
N LYS A 10 5.89 -10.32 -8.20
CA LYS A 10 5.44 -10.70 -9.56
C LYS A 10 4.02 -10.21 -9.86
N GLU A 11 3.14 -10.19 -8.86
CA GLU A 11 1.80 -9.60 -8.96
C GLU A 11 1.82 -8.08 -8.80
N ARG A 12 3.00 -7.46 -8.83
CA ARG A 12 3.25 -6.02 -8.77
C ARG A 12 2.89 -5.37 -7.43
N TYR A 13 2.87 -6.12 -6.33
CA TYR A 13 2.81 -5.54 -4.99
C TYR A 13 4.19 -5.01 -4.58
N VAL A 14 4.20 -3.90 -3.86
CA VAL A 14 5.37 -3.44 -3.11
C VAL A 14 5.31 -4.10 -1.75
N VAL A 15 6.34 -4.86 -1.40
CA VAL A 15 6.35 -5.68 -0.19
C VAL A 15 7.37 -5.15 0.80
N SER A 16 6.93 -4.93 2.03
CA SER A 16 7.76 -4.65 3.18
C SER A 16 7.66 -5.81 4.18
N GLN A 17 8.75 -6.21 4.79
CA GLN A 17 8.80 -7.33 5.73
C GLN A 17 9.13 -6.87 7.14
N ALA A 18 8.53 -7.55 8.12
CA ALA A 18 8.87 -7.42 9.52
C ALA A 18 9.10 -8.84 10.09
N PRO A 19 10.31 -9.17 10.56
CA PRO A 19 10.63 -10.50 11.05
C PRO A 19 10.11 -10.79 12.45
N ASP A 20 9.74 -9.76 13.21
CA ASP A 20 9.34 -9.82 14.61
C ASP A 20 8.29 -8.77 14.95
N TYR A 21 7.68 -8.89 16.13
CA TYR A 21 6.65 -7.99 16.63
C TYR A 21 7.14 -6.54 16.71
N ARG A 22 8.33 -6.32 17.26
CA ARG A 22 8.89 -4.98 17.48
C ARG A 22 9.10 -4.23 16.18
N THR A 23 9.67 -4.90 15.17
CA THR A 23 9.86 -4.33 13.83
C THR A 23 8.52 -4.07 13.16
N ALA A 24 7.54 -4.98 13.32
CA ALA A 24 6.20 -4.80 12.77
C ALA A 24 5.50 -3.59 13.40
N LEU A 25 5.55 -3.45 14.74
CA LEU A 25 4.97 -2.32 15.45
C LEU A 25 5.55 -0.99 14.95
N GLN A 26 6.88 -0.87 14.89
CA GLN A 26 7.53 0.33 14.39
C GLN A 26 7.08 0.66 12.96
N LYS A 27 7.03 -0.35 12.07
CA LYS A 27 6.60 -0.13 10.68
C LYS A 27 5.14 0.30 10.57
N ILE A 28 4.24 -0.24 11.38
CA ILE A 28 2.84 0.20 11.36
C ILE A 28 2.63 1.57 11.99
N GLU A 29 3.52 2.02 12.88
CA GLU A 29 3.51 3.39 13.39
C GLU A 29 3.97 4.37 12.32
N ASP A 30 5.07 4.07 11.63
CA ASP A 30 5.74 4.97 10.70
C ASP A 30 5.08 5.03 9.31
N TYR A 31 4.48 3.93 8.85
CA TYR A 31 3.98 3.77 7.47
C TYR A 31 2.51 3.37 7.41
N ASP A 32 1.89 3.63 6.27
CA ASP A 32 0.54 3.15 5.94
C ASP A 32 0.64 2.05 4.89
N TYR A 33 0.00 0.92 5.15
CA TYR A 33 -0.07 -0.22 4.25
C TYR A 33 -1.50 -0.40 3.70
N ASP A 34 -1.62 -0.86 2.45
CA ASP A 34 -2.91 -1.20 1.86
C ASP A 34 -3.43 -2.55 2.36
N CYS A 35 -2.50 -3.46 2.70
CA CYS A 35 -2.80 -4.78 3.27
C CYS A 35 -1.63 -5.26 4.14
N ILE A 36 -1.95 -5.87 5.27
CA ILE A 36 -0.98 -6.54 6.15
C ILE A 36 -1.29 -8.04 6.15
N LEU A 37 -0.27 -8.86 5.89
CA LEU A 37 -0.31 -10.29 6.09
C LEU A 37 0.30 -10.59 7.46
N LEU A 38 -0.52 -10.95 8.42
CA LEU A 38 -0.16 -11.03 9.82
C LEU A 38 -0.07 -12.49 10.30
N ASP A 39 1.13 -12.91 10.69
CA ASP A 39 1.29 -14.18 11.42
C ASP A 39 0.93 -13.96 12.89
N ILE A 40 0.14 -14.88 13.48
CA ILE A 40 -0.19 -14.81 14.91
C ILE A 40 1.05 -15.08 15.76
N MET A 41 1.90 -16.03 15.32
CA MET A 41 3.08 -16.44 16.07
C MET A 41 4.30 -15.67 15.60
N LEU A 42 4.66 -14.61 16.31
CA LEU A 42 5.89 -13.85 16.10
C LEU A 42 6.94 -14.27 17.14
N PRO A 43 8.25 -14.16 16.84
CA PRO A 43 9.30 -14.59 17.74
C PRO A 43 9.29 -13.93 19.12
N ASP A 44 8.85 -12.67 19.20
CA ASP A 44 8.91 -11.80 20.37
C ASP A 44 7.55 -11.27 20.83
N GLY A 45 6.42 -11.80 20.27
CA GLY A 45 5.09 -11.34 20.63
C GLY A 45 3.96 -12.08 19.94
N ASN A 46 2.73 -11.62 20.19
CA ASN A 46 1.52 -12.15 19.57
C ASN A 46 1.07 -11.20 18.45
N GLY A 47 0.90 -11.73 17.24
CA GLY A 47 0.42 -10.93 16.11
C GLY A 47 -0.95 -10.28 16.33
N LEU A 48 -1.83 -10.89 17.15
CA LEU A 48 -3.14 -10.30 17.46
C LEU A 48 -3.01 -8.97 18.22
N ASP A 49 -1.96 -8.79 19.04
CA ASP A 49 -1.73 -7.53 19.75
C ASP A 49 -1.41 -6.39 18.76
N LEU A 50 -0.77 -6.71 17.61
CA LEU A 50 -0.55 -5.72 16.53
C LEU A 50 -1.86 -5.25 15.88
N LEU A 51 -2.89 -6.09 15.88
CA LEU A 51 -4.20 -5.71 15.35
C LEU A 51 -4.88 -4.68 16.27
N GLU A 52 -4.75 -4.86 17.59
CA GLU A 52 -5.24 -3.89 18.57
C GLU A 52 -4.49 -2.55 18.45
N GLU A 53 -3.16 -2.58 18.26
CA GLU A 53 -2.35 -1.39 18.03
C GLU A 53 -2.74 -0.64 16.74
N LEU A 54 -3.00 -1.35 15.64
CA LEU A 54 -3.51 -0.76 14.40
C LEU A 54 -4.82 0.00 14.62
N HIS A 55 -5.73 -0.58 15.42
CA HIS A 55 -6.99 0.07 15.77
C HIS A 55 -6.77 1.29 16.66
N ALA A 56 -5.89 1.19 17.66
CA ALA A 56 -5.56 2.30 18.55
C ALA A 56 -4.95 3.49 17.79
N LEU A 57 -4.16 3.21 16.75
CA LEU A 57 -3.60 4.21 15.83
C LEU A 57 -4.64 4.79 14.84
N GLY A 58 -5.86 4.27 14.82
CA GLY A 58 -6.92 4.68 13.89
C GLY A 58 -6.61 4.35 12.42
N LYS A 59 -5.71 3.39 12.16
CA LYS A 59 -5.31 2.98 10.81
C LYS A 59 -6.32 2.01 10.22
N ARG A 60 -6.83 2.34 9.03
CA ARG A 60 -7.76 1.50 8.26
C ARG A 60 -6.97 0.70 7.21
N THR A 61 -6.27 -0.30 7.67
CA THR A 61 -5.48 -1.21 6.82
C THR A 61 -6.18 -2.56 6.76
N ASN A 62 -6.29 -3.16 5.57
CA ASN A 62 -6.81 -4.53 5.47
C ASN A 62 -5.82 -5.51 6.11
N VAL A 63 -6.32 -6.43 6.92
CA VAL A 63 -5.48 -7.43 7.58
C VAL A 63 -5.96 -8.83 7.22
N ILE A 64 -5.05 -9.67 6.71
CA ILE A 64 -5.24 -11.12 6.55
C ILE A 64 -4.40 -11.83 7.60
N ILE A 65 -5.04 -12.52 8.50
CA ILE A 65 -4.35 -13.36 9.48
C ILE A 65 -3.88 -14.64 8.81
N LEU A 66 -2.60 -14.99 9.00
CA LEU A 66 -1.99 -16.23 8.56
C LEU A 66 -1.65 -17.08 9.78
N SER A 67 -2.25 -18.23 9.96
CA SER A 67 -2.04 -19.01 11.19
C SER A 67 -1.93 -20.51 10.93
N ALA A 68 -1.07 -21.17 11.71
CA ALA A 68 -1.03 -22.62 11.80
C ALA A 68 -2.17 -23.20 12.67
N LYS A 69 -2.86 -22.32 13.42
CA LYS A 69 -4.02 -22.70 14.22
C LYS A 69 -5.25 -22.76 13.31
N ASP A 70 -5.96 -23.86 13.36
CA ASP A 70 -7.14 -24.14 12.51
C ASP A 70 -8.42 -24.28 13.33
N SER A 71 -8.39 -23.89 14.62
CA SER A 71 -9.58 -23.93 15.45
C SER A 71 -10.60 -22.86 15.03
N LEU A 72 -11.87 -23.19 15.15
CA LEU A 72 -12.94 -22.24 14.89
C LEU A 72 -12.84 -21.02 15.81
N GLU A 73 -12.44 -21.25 17.07
CA GLU A 73 -12.28 -20.18 18.06
C GLU A 73 -11.19 -19.16 17.67
N ASP A 74 -10.02 -19.62 17.21
CA ASP A 74 -8.94 -18.72 16.77
C ASP A 74 -9.37 -17.89 15.54
N LYS A 75 -10.14 -18.47 14.62
CA LYS A 75 -10.69 -17.75 13.46
C LYS A 75 -11.69 -16.68 13.88
N VAL A 76 -12.63 -17.03 14.77
CA VAL A 76 -13.64 -16.08 15.28
C VAL A 76 -12.97 -14.95 16.03
N ASN A 77 -12.06 -15.25 16.95
CA ASN A 77 -11.34 -14.24 17.72
C ASN A 77 -10.56 -13.27 16.81
N GLY A 78 -9.84 -13.77 15.80
CA GLY A 78 -9.09 -12.92 14.88
C GLY A 78 -9.99 -11.99 14.06
N LEU A 79 -11.13 -12.46 13.61
CA LEU A 79 -12.11 -11.67 12.87
C LEU A 79 -12.85 -10.67 13.78
N ASP A 80 -13.20 -11.07 15.01
CA ASP A 80 -13.84 -10.18 16.00
C ASP A 80 -12.90 -9.05 16.44
N LEU A 81 -11.58 -9.30 16.46
CA LEU A 81 -10.55 -8.27 16.66
C LEU A 81 -10.36 -7.36 15.45
N GLY A 82 -11.12 -7.58 14.36
CA GLY A 82 -11.18 -6.68 13.21
C GLY A 82 -10.26 -7.04 12.03
N ALA A 83 -9.76 -8.28 11.97
CA ALA A 83 -9.14 -8.74 10.73
C ALA A 83 -10.19 -8.90 9.61
N ASP A 84 -9.80 -8.61 8.38
CA ASP A 84 -10.70 -8.69 7.21
C ASP A 84 -10.81 -10.09 6.63
N ASP A 85 -9.81 -10.95 6.87
CA ASP A 85 -9.81 -12.33 6.42
C ASP A 85 -8.84 -13.18 7.27
N TYR A 86 -9.00 -14.51 7.17
CA TYR A 86 -8.19 -15.49 7.87
C TYR A 86 -7.80 -16.61 6.91
N LEU A 87 -6.52 -16.94 6.84
CA LEU A 87 -5.98 -17.97 5.94
C LEU A 87 -5.14 -18.97 6.74
N PRO A 88 -5.62 -20.23 6.93
CA PRO A 88 -4.88 -21.25 7.65
C PRO A 88 -3.67 -21.73 6.86
N LYS A 89 -2.57 -22.03 7.55
CA LYS A 89 -1.38 -22.69 6.99
C LYS A 89 -1.54 -24.22 7.09
N PRO A 90 -1.11 -24.97 6.07
CA PRO A 90 -0.51 -24.53 4.80
C PRO A 90 -1.55 -24.03 3.78
N PHE A 91 -1.20 -23.02 3.00
CA PHE A 91 -2.06 -22.48 1.94
C PHE A 91 -1.34 -22.41 0.60
N HIS A 92 -2.10 -22.35 -0.47
CA HIS A 92 -1.57 -22.08 -1.81
C HIS A 92 -1.42 -20.58 -2.06
N LEU A 93 -0.32 -20.17 -2.71
CA LEU A 93 -0.11 -18.74 -3.05
C LEU A 93 -1.23 -18.17 -3.92
N ALA A 94 -1.81 -18.97 -4.81
CA ALA A 94 -2.96 -18.57 -5.62
C ALA A 94 -4.18 -18.20 -4.75
N GLU A 95 -4.41 -18.90 -3.63
CA GLU A 95 -5.47 -18.58 -2.69
C GLU A 95 -5.19 -17.24 -1.98
N LEU A 96 -3.96 -17.04 -1.48
CA LEU A 96 -3.57 -15.78 -0.86
C LEU A 96 -3.77 -14.60 -1.84
N HIS A 97 -3.32 -14.73 -3.08
CA HIS A 97 -3.51 -13.70 -4.11
C HIS A 97 -4.99 -13.41 -4.38
N ALA A 98 -5.83 -14.44 -4.45
CA ALA A 98 -7.27 -14.27 -4.65
C ALA A 98 -7.93 -13.52 -3.48
N ARG A 99 -7.51 -13.80 -2.23
CA ARG A 99 -8.00 -13.12 -1.03
C ARG A 99 -7.57 -11.66 -0.99
N ILE A 100 -6.30 -11.36 -1.23
CA ILE A 100 -5.80 -9.98 -1.33
C ILE A 100 -6.60 -9.20 -2.39
N LYS A 101 -6.76 -9.75 -3.60
CA LYS A 101 -7.57 -9.13 -4.66
C LYS A 101 -9.03 -8.94 -4.25
N SER A 102 -9.60 -9.88 -3.49
CA SER A 102 -10.97 -9.76 -2.98
C SER A 102 -11.13 -8.64 -1.97
N LEU A 103 -10.18 -8.46 -1.05
CA LEU A 103 -10.20 -7.35 -0.09
C LEU A 103 -10.11 -6.00 -0.80
N PHE A 104 -9.18 -5.84 -1.72
CA PHE A 104 -9.07 -4.62 -2.48
C PHE A 104 -10.35 -4.33 -3.30
N ARG A 105 -11.04 -5.33 -3.80
CA ARG A 105 -12.31 -5.17 -4.51
C ARG A 105 -13.48 -4.79 -3.58
N ARG A 106 -13.54 -5.29 -2.34
CA ARG A 106 -14.60 -4.94 -1.37
C ARG A 106 -14.63 -3.45 -1.01
N ASN A 107 -13.47 -2.80 -1.02
CA ASN A 107 -13.37 -1.36 -0.79
C ASN A 107 -13.90 -0.53 -1.97
N LEU A 108 -14.48 -1.18 -2.96
CA LEU A 108 -14.97 -0.61 -4.22
C LEU A 108 -16.47 -0.77 -4.35
N ARG A 109 -17.17 0.33 -4.22
CA ARG A 109 -18.62 0.42 -4.48
C ARG A 109 -18.89 0.63 -5.95
N ASP A 110 -18.53 0.10 -6.92
CA ASP A 110 -18.95 0.13 -8.34
C ASP A 110 -17.87 -0.46 -9.26
N GLY A 111 -18.02 -1.69 -9.65
CA GLY A 111 -17.57 -2.38 -10.87
C GLY A 111 -16.18 -2.16 -11.46
N GLU A 112 -15.65 -0.96 -11.47
CA GLU A 112 -14.29 -0.62 -11.91
C GLU A 112 -13.58 0.22 -10.84
N ARG A 113 -12.39 -0.21 -10.44
CA ARG A 113 -11.55 0.57 -9.53
C ARG A 113 -11.06 1.83 -10.23
N LYS A 114 -11.75 2.93 -9.96
CA LYS A 114 -11.42 4.24 -10.48
C LYS A 114 -11.11 5.19 -9.32
N LEU A 115 -9.89 5.69 -9.26
CA LEU A 115 -9.54 6.82 -8.41
C LEU A 115 -9.66 8.09 -9.24
N GLN A 116 -10.35 9.09 -8.71
CA GLN A 116 -10.50 10.37 -9.40
C GLN A 116 -10.14 11.52 -8.46
N VAL A 117 -9.24 12.38 -8.91
CA VAL A 117 -8.85 13.62 -8.22
C VAL A 117 -8.74 14.72 -9.27
N GLY A 118 -9.60 15.72 -9.20
CA GLY A 118 -9.74 16.73 -10.24
C GLY A 118 -10.07 16.10 -11.60
N ASN A 119 -9.28 16.38 -12.60
CA ASN A 119 -9.43 15.84 -13.96
C ASN A 119 -8.50 14.64 -14.26
N ILE A 120 -7.90 14.05 -13.21
CA ILE A 120 -7.11 12.84 -13.33
C ILE A 120 -7.95 11.64 -12.90
N GLU A 121 -7.94 10.59 -13.71
CA GLU A 121 -8.55 9.30 -13.43
C GLU A 121 -7.50 8.19 -13.49
N VAL A 122 -7.40 7.38 -12.44
CA VAL A 122 -6.52 6.21 -12.39
C VAL A 122 -7.37 4.97 -12.29
N PHE A 123 -7.10 4.00 -13.15
CA PHE A 123 -7.70 2.66 -13.17
C PHE A 123 -6.66 1.64 -12.71
N PRO A 124 -6.57 1.35 -11.41
CA PRO A 124 -5.50 0.54 -10.84
C PRO A 124 -5.41 -0.87 -11.42
N ASP A 125 -6.55 -1.49 -11.70
CA ASP A 125 -6.60 -2.86 -12.23
C ASP A 125 -6.09 -2.97 -13.68
N GLN A 126 -6.11 -1.84 -14.40
CA GLN A 126 -5.65 -1.73 -15.79
C GLN A 126 -4.30 -1.02 -15.93
N PHE A 127 -3.73 -0.51 -14.82
CA PHE A 127 -2.55 0.37 -14.82
C PHE A 127 -2.67 1.56 -15.77
N ARG A 128 -3.89 2.08 -15.93
CA ARG A 128 -4.24 3.12 -16.88
C ARG A 128 -4.50 4.44 -16.18
N VAL A 129 -4.04 5.52 -16.80
CA VAL A 129 -4.22 6.89 -16.29
C VAL A 129 -4.79 7.75 -17.40
N LEU A 130 -5.89 8.45 -17.09
CA LEU A 130 -6.46 9.46 -17.96
C LEU A 130 -6.33 10.84 -17.34
N VAL A 131 -6.02 11.84 -18.15
CA VAL A 131 -6.10 13.26 -17.79
C VAL A 131 -7.03 13.92 -18.80
N GLN A 132 -8.08 14.57 -18.34
CA GLN A 132 -9.15 15.14 -19.21
C GLN A 132 -9.71 14.10 -20.19
N GLY A 133 -9.86 12.84 -19.77
CA GLY A 133 -10.35 11.75 -20.60
C GLY A 133 -9.35 11.20 -21.65
N LYS A 134 -8.13 11.75 -21.71
CA LYS A 134 -7.06 11.27 -22.61
C LYS A 134 -6.05 10.44 -21.82
N GLU A 135 -5.69 9.28 -22.38
CA GLU A 135 -4.69 8.41 -21.76
C GLU A 135 -3.29 9.01 -21.83
N ILE A 136 -2.55 8.91 -20.73
CA ILE A 136 -1.16 9.31 -20.64
C ILE A 136 -0.29 8.11 -20.28
N GLU A 137 0.88 8.03 -20.89
CA GLU A 137 1.85 6.99 -20.58
C GLU A 137 2.74 7.42 -19.42
N LEU A 138 2.79 6.59 -18.38
CA LEU A 138 3.69 6.73 -17.25
C LEU A 138 4.59 5.50 -17.16
N ASN A 139 5.84 5.69 -16.74
CA ASN A 139 6.64 4.54 -16.34
C ASN A 139 6.12 3.97 -15.01
N ARG A 140 6.58 2.77 -14.64
CA ARG A 140 6.12 2.03 -13.46
C ARG A 140 6.18 2.89 -12.19
N LYS A 141 7.29 3.55 -11.93
CA LYS A 141 7.50 4.34 -10.70
C LYS A 141 6.72 5.65 -10.70
N GLU A 142 6.59 6.31 -11.85
CA GLU A 142 5.71 7.47 -12.00
C GLU A 142 4.25 7.08 -11.71
N TYR A 143 3.79 5.93 -12.21
CA TYR A 143 2.46 5.40 -11.94
C TYR A 143 2.28 5.09 -10.45
N ASP A 144 3.22 4.37 -9.82
CA ASP A 144 3.13 3.98 -8.42
C ASP A 144 3.08 5.22 -7.50
N ILE A 145 3.88 6.25 -7.79
CA ILE A 145 3.84 7.55 -7.10
C ILE A 145 2.47 8.22 -7.27
N LEU A 146 1.97 8.31 -8.51
CA LEU A 146 0.67 8.93 -8.76
C LEU A 146 -0.44 8.19 -8.03
N ASN A 147 -0.50 6.86 -8.15
CA ASN A 147 -1.51 6.02 -7.49
C ASN A 147 -1.47 6.19 -5.97
N TYR A 148 -0.29 6.28 -5.37
CA TYR A 148 -0.11 6.54 -3.95
C TYR A 148 -0.76 7.86 -3.51
N PHE A 149 -0.53 8.94 -4.24
CA PHE A 149 -1.12 10.24 -3.94
C PHE A 149 -2.61 10.33 -4.28
N MET A 150 -3.06 9.67 -5.34
CA MET A 150 -4.47 9.61 -5.73
C MET A 150 -5.35 8.92 -4.69
N SER A 151 -4.81 7.94 -3.98
CA SER A 151 -5.51 7.28 -2.87
C SER A 151 -5.50 8.08 -1.56
N ARG A 152 -4.69 9.16 -1.48
CA ARG A 152 -4.50 10.00 -0.27
C ARG A 152 -4.48 11.50 -0.63
N PRO A 153 -5.52 12.03 -1.29
CA PRO A 153 -5.52 13.41 -1.76
C PRO A 153 -5.39 14.39 -0.58
N GLY A 154 -4.57 15.41 -0.77
CA GLY A 154 -4.37 16.46 0.22
C GLY A 154 -3.48 16.09 1.42
N ARG A 155 -3.07 14.82 1.56
CA ARG A 155 -2.18 14.40 2.64
C ARG A 155 -0.73 14.81 2.35
N LEU A 156 -0.04 15.31 3.39
CA LEU A 156 1.39 15.54 3.35
C LEU A 156 2.13 14.21 3.55
N VAL A 157 3.03 13.89 2.65
CA VAL A 157 3.80 12.63 2.66
C VAL A 157 5.28 12.99 2.70
N ASN A 158 5.98 12.49 3.73
CA ASN A 158 7.42 12.68 3.80
C ASN A 158 8.16 11.79 2.78
N LYS A 159 9.44 12.10 2.53
CA LYS A 159 10.24 11.41 1.51
C LYS A 159 10.45 9.93 1.83
N ASN A 160 10.69 9.60 3.10
CA ASN A 160 10.94 8.23 3.53
C ASN A 160 9.68 7.38 3.35
N THR A 161 8.53 7.88 3.80
CA THR A 161 7.24 7.20 3.61
C THR A 161 6.91 6.97 2.13
N LEU A 162 7.17 7.99 1.26
CA LEU A 162 6.97 7.82 -0.18
C LEU A 162 7.92 6.77 -0.74
N ALA A 163 9.17 6.83 -0.32
CA ALA A 163 10.21 5.91 -0.73
C ALA A 163 9.86 4.46 -0.37
N GLU A 164 9.55 4.20 0.89
CA GLU A 164 9.10 2.89 1.40
C GLU A 164 7.87 2.40 0.62
N SER A 165 6.86 3.25 0.43
CA SER A 165 5.60 2.88 -0.23
C SER A 165 5.74 2.53 -1.71
N VAL A 166 6.77 3.07 -2.40
CA VAL A 166 6.95 2.89 -3.85
C VAL A 166 8.10 1.93 -4.19
N TRP A 167 9.10 1.80 -3.32
CA TRP A 167 10.27 0.95 -3.55
C TRP A 167 10.42 -0.21 -2.58
N GLY A 168 9.68 -0.19 -1.44
CA GLY A 168 9.77 -1.22 -0.39
C GLY A 168 11.07 -1.16 0.40
N ASP A 169 11.40 -2.26 1.09
CA ASP A 169 12.58 -2.38 1.97
C ASP A 169 13.95 -2.19 1.29
N HIS A 170 13.99 -2.11 -0.03
CA HIS A 170 15.24 -1.87 -0.77
C HIS A 170 15.81 -0.46 -0.59
N ILE A 171 15.11 0.40 0.15
CA ILE A 171 15.49 1.81 0.37
C ILE A 171 16.47 1.99 1.51
N ASP A 172 16.50 1.11 2.49
CA ASP A 172 17.40 1.20 3.65
C ASP A 172 18.90 1.14 3.28
N GLN A 173 19.22 0.84 2.01
CA GLN A 173 20.56 0.76 1.46
C GLN A 173 20.95 1.95 0.56
N VAL A 174 20.09 2.99 0.47
CA VAL A 174 20.29 4.09 -0.47
C VAL A 174 20.67 5.38 0.26
N ASP A 175 21.88 5.85 0.03
CA ASP A 175 22.44 7.06 0.67
C ASP A 175 21.79 8.39 0.23
N ASN A 176 21.00 8.39 -0.85
CA ASN A 176 20.33 9.61 -1.32
C ASN A 176 18.98 9.33 -1.99
N PHE A 177 18.14 10.36 -2.08
CA PHE A 177 16.80 10.32 -2.69
C PHE A 177 16.74 10.89 -4.12
N ASP A 178 17.85 10.99 -4.82
CA ASP A 178 17.90 11.61 -6.16
C ASP A 178 17.00 10.90 -7.18
N PHE A 179 16.89 9.57 -7.06
CA PHE A 179 16.00 8.78 -7.89
C PHE A 179 14.52 9.15 -7.69
N ILE A 180 14.10 9.49 -6.45
CA ILE A 180 12.73 9.95 -6.15
C ILE A 180 12.50 11.32 -6.80
N TYR A 181 13.46 12.23 -6.65
CA TYR A 181 13.36 13.56 -7.25
C TYR A 181 13.22 13.49 -8.77
N ALA A 182 13.98 12.59 -9.42
CA ALA A 182 13.89 12.40 -10.86
C ALA A 182 12.49 11.91 -11.29
N GLN A 183 11.94 10.92 -10.59
CA GLN A 183 10.60 10.39 -10.91
C GLN A 183 9.50 11.44 -10.66
N ILE A 184 9.57 12.16 -9.55
CA ILE A 184 8.61 13.24 -9.25
C ILE A 184 8.69 14.36 -10.28
N LYS A 185 9.90 14.76 -10.70
CA LYS A 185 10.09 15.78 -11.75
C LYS A 185 9.45 15.33 -13.07
N ASN A 186 9.69 14.08 -13.47
CA ASN A 186 9.13 13.54 -14.69
C ASN A 186 7.61 13.44 -14.63
N LEU A 187 7.07 12.91 -13.53
CA LEU A 187 5.62 12.81 -13.31
C LEU A 187 4.97 14.20 -13.38
N ARG A 188 5.52 15.21 -12.69
CA ARG A 188 5.02 16.58 -12.75
C ARG A 188 4.97 17.12 -14.17
N LYS A 189 6.04 16.89 -14.94
CA LYS A 189 6.10 17.32 -16.34
C LYS A 189 4.99 16.68 -17.15
N ARG A 190 4.83 15.36 -17.06
CA ARG A 190 3.79 14.61 -17.80
C ARG A 190 2.38 15.06 -17.44
N LEU A 191 2.09 15.23 -16.15
CA LEU A 191 0.79 15.71 -15.67
C LEU A 191 0.52 17.14 -16.18
N LYS A 192 1.50 18.03 -16.10
CA LYS A 192 1.38 19.41 -16.61
C LYS A 192 1.16 19.45 -18.12
N ASP A 193 1.95 18.69 -18.88
CA ASP A 193 1.85 18.63 -20.35
C ASP A 193 0.49 18.06 -20.79
N ALA A 194 -0.12 17.18 -19.97
CA ALA A 194 -1.47 16.65 -20.20
C ALA A 194 -2.61 17.57 -19.71
N GLY A 195 -2.29 18.69 -19.07
CA GLY A 195 -3.27 19.64 -18.55
C GLY A 195 -3.99 19.18 -17.28
N ALA A 196 -3.29 18.45 -16.41
CA ALA A 196 -3.82 18.06 -15.10
C ALA A 196 -4.06 19.29 -14.22
N THR A 197 -5.23 19.33 -13.55
CA THR A 197 -5.54 20.39 -12.57
C THR A 197 -4.92 20.13 -11.20
N PRO A 198 -4.88 18.87 -10.69
CA PRO A 198 -4.15 18.58 -9.47
C PRO A 198 -2.64 18.69 -9.66
N GLU A 199 -1.97 19.25 -8.66
CA GLU A 199 -0.52 19.41 -8.66
C GLU A 199 0.15 18.64 -7.53
N LEU A 200 1.26 17.99 -7.84
CA LEU A 200 2.15 17.40 -6.85
C LEU A 200 3.14 18.45 -6.36
N LYS A 201 2.83 19.13 -5.24
CA LYS A 201 3.63 20.22 -4.67
C LYS A 201 4.69 19.70 -3.70
N SER A 202 5.89 20.30 -3.71
CA SER A 202 6.88 20.10 -2.65
C SER A 202 6.55 21.01 -1.47
N VAL A 203 6.63 20.44 -0.27
CA VAL A 203 6.56 21.21 0.99
C VAL A 203 7.96 21.18 1.60
N TYR A 204 8.62 22.33 1.60
CA TYR A 204 10.02 22.46 2.00
C TYR A 204 10.24 21.91 3.41
N GLY A 205 11.23 21.04 3.56
CA GLY A 205 11.57 20.39 4.84
C GLY A 205 10.68 19.20 5.24
N PHE A 206 9.51 19.02 4.59
CA PHE A 206 8.52 18.02 5.01
C PHE A 206 8.28 16.91 3.98
N GLY A 207 8.25 17.21 2.68
CA GLY A 207 7.97 16.21 1.66
C GLY A 207 7.10 16.71 0.51
N TYR A 208 6.06 15.96 0.18
CA TYR A 208 5.19 16.21 -0.97
C TYR A 208 3.72 16.16 -0.60
N LYS A 209 2.90 16.90 -1.33
CA LYS A 209 1.46 16.94 -1.19
C LYS A 209 0.79 17.03 -2.56
N PHE A 210 -0.27 16.26 -2.77
CA PHE A 210 -1.08 16.35 -3.98
C PHE A 210 -2.26 17.28 -3.74
N VAL A 211 -2.28 18.41 -4.43
CA VAL A 211 -3.22 19.52 -4.18
C VAL A 211 -4.16 19.66 -5.36
N VAL A 212 -5.45 19.74 -5.09
CA VAL A 212 -6.49 20.15 -6.03
C VAL A 212 -6.74 21.63 -5.78
N GLU A 213 -6.62 22.45 -6.79
CA GLU A 213 -7.01 23.86 -6.73
C GLU A 213 -8.53 24.01 -6.85
#